data_c1d89d4576a1f58b059618df4de2b8b9
#
_entry.id   c1d89d4576a1f58b059618df4de2b8b9
#
_cell.length_a   1.000
_cell.length_b   1.000
_cell.length_c   1.000
_cell.angle_alpha   90.00
_cell.angle_beta   90.00
_cell.angle_gamma   90.00
#
_symmetry.space_group_name_H-M   'P 1'
#
loop_
_entity.id
_entity.type
_entity.pdbx_description
1 polymer ?
#
loop_
_entity_poly.entity_id
_entity_poly.type
_entity_poly.pdbx_seq_one_letter_code
_entity_poly.pdbx_strand_id
1 'polypeptide(L)'
;MKIYNVMQYGAKGDGKTNDAFSIQHAVDDCAKSGGGRVVLPSGYVFYSDSIRLKKNVDLHIQKGATIKATSNIDGYIRPNKLINDPKTALIGNPVTGKPSFVFIYAYEADGCSISGEGTIDANGHAFVARKDQYYVTGDFYPRPTVMYVEKSNHISFRDFTVVDAPFWTLHPAGCDDVLIDKIRILNDLDVANSDGIDPDHCSNVRILGCHVTCADDCICLKASKGNSEYGPCENIIIDGCTLVSTSAAIKI
;
A
#
# COMPACT_ATOMS: atom_id res chain seq x y z
N MET A 1 8.11 -22.98 6.41
CA MET A 1 7.74 -21.59 6.77
C MET A 1 6.73 -21.65 7.89
N LYS A 2 6.92 -20.91 8.98
CA LYS A 2 6.02 -20.88 10.14
C LYS A 2 4.80 -20.00 9.81
N ILE A 3 3.61 -20.41 10.30
CA ILE A 3 2.33 -19.74 10.02
C ILE A 3 1.76 -19.15 11.31
N TYR A 4 1.27 -17.91 11.22
CA TYR A 4 0.66 -17.14 12.29
C TYR A 4 -0.73 -16.70 11.83
N ASN A 5 -1.77 -17.42 12.26
CA ASN A 5 -3.15 -17.10 11.90
C ASN A 5 -3.68 -15.99 12.82
N VAL A 6 -4.12 -14.87 12.26
CA VAL A 6 -4.58 -13.70 13.03
C VAL A 6 -5.76 -14.01 13.96
N MET A 7 -6.57 -15.03 13.63
CA MET A 7 -7.67 -15.48 14.50
C MET A 7 -7.16 -16.01 15.84
N GLN A 8 -5.97 -16.59 15.88
CA GLN A 8 -5.34 -17.06 17.12
C GLN A 8 -4.83 -15.91 18.01
N TYR A 9 -4.73 -14.71 17.45
CA TYR A 9 -4.37 -13.46 18.13
C TYR A 9 -5.59 -12.63 18.52
N GLY A 10 -6.80 -13.15 18.31
CA GLY A 10 -8.06 -12.53 18.73
C GLY A 10 -8.75 -11.66 17.68
N ALA A 11 -8.27 -11.66 16.43
CA ALA A 11 -8.97 -10.99 15.34
C ALA A 11 -10.39 -11.52 15.19
N LYS A 12 -11.34 -10.64 14.87
CA LYS A 12 -12.76 -10.99 14.70
C LYS A 12 -13.12 -11.25 13.25
N GLY A 13 -12.57 -10.47 12.32
CA GLY A 13 -12.84 -10.57 10.90
C GLY A 13 -14.34 -10.36 10.56
N ASP A 14 -15.05 -9.58 11.35
CA ASP A 14 -16.49 -9.35 11.24
C ASP A 14 -16.85 -8.10 10.41
N GLY A 15 -15.83 -7.41 9.86
CA GLY A 15 -15.96 -6.19 9.06
C GLY A 15 -16.34 -4.95 9.88
N LYS A 16 -16.31 -5.00 11.19
CA LYS A 16 -16.72 -3.93 12.11
C LYS A 16 -15.72 -3.68 13.23
N THR A 17 -15.25 -4.75 13.86
CA THR A 17 -14.24 -4.67 14.93
C THR A 17 -12.90 -4.28 14.33
N ASN A 18 -12.21 -3.33 14.94
CA ASN A 18 -10.85 -2.98 14.53
C ASN A 18 -9.87 -4.09 14.94
N ASP A 19 -9.39 -4.84 13.96
CA ASP A 19 -8.50 -5.99 14.14
C ASP A 19 -7.01 -5.63 14.09
N ALA A 20 -6.67 -4.33 13.97
CA ALA A 20 -5.29 -3.88 13.79
C ALA A 20 -4.34 -4.41 14.88
N PHE A 21 -4.78 -4.39 16.13
CA PHE A 21 -3.98 -4.88 17.26
C PHE A 21 -3.65 -6.37 17.12
N SER A 22 -4.65 -7.19 16.77
CA SER A 22 -4.49 -8.63 16.60
C SER A 22 -3.59 -8.98 15.41
N ILE A 23 -3.78 -8.27 14.29
CA ILE A 23 -2.95 -8.43 13.10
C ILE A 23 -1.51 -8.00 13.40
N GLN A 24 -1.32 -6.85 14.04
CA GLN A 24 0.01 -6.34 14.39
C GLN A 24 0.74 -7.28 15.36
N HIS A 25 0.03 -7.84 16.34
CA HIS A 25 0.61 -8.80 17.28
C HIS A 25 1.11 -10.08 16.56
N ALA A 26 0.33 -10.59 15.60
CA ALA A 26 0.76 -11.71 14.75
C ALA A 26 2.02 -11.37 13.93
N VAL A 27 2.07 -10.16 13.34
CA VAL A 27 3.25 -9.65 12.61
C VAL A 27 4.47 -9.55 13.52
N ASP A 28 4.27 -9.03 14.73
CA ASP A 28 5.35 -8.85 15.71
C ASP A 28 5.94 -10.18 16.18
N ASP A 29 5.12 -11.15 16.47
CA ASP A 29 5.57 -12.48 16.89
C ASP A 29 6.22 -13.24 15.72
N CYS A 30 5.69 -13.08 14.52
CA CYS A 30 6.31 -13.63 13.32
C CYS A 30 7.72 -13.08 13.13
N ALA A 31 7.89 -11.76 13.19
CA ALA A 31 9.19 -11.12 13.04
C ALA A 31 10.18 -11.50 14.13
N LYS A 32 9.75 -11.53 15.40
CA LYS A 32 10.58 -11.98 16.56
C LYS A 32 11.08 -13.39 16.39
N SER A 33 10.33 -14.24 15.69
CA SER A 33 10.71 -15.63 15.42
C SER A 33 11.59 -15.80 14.17
N GLY A 34 12.07 -14.71 13.59
CA GLY A 34 12.93 -14.72 12.40
C GLY A 34 12.17 -14.62 11.06
N GLY A 35 10.86 -14.47 11.09
CA GLY A 35 10.00 -14.37 9.92
C GLY A 35 9.07 -15.55 9.70
N GLY A 36 8.23 -15.45 8.69
CA GLY A 36 7.21 -16.45 8.34
C GLY A 36 6.01 -15.83 7.65
N ARG A 37 4.86 -16.49 7.76
CA ARG A 37 3.63 -16.05 7.13
C ARG A 37 2.55 -15.71 8.16
N VAL A 38 2.08 -14.48 8.13
CA VAL A 38 0.88 -14.02 8.86
C VAL A 38 -0.32 -14.20 7.96
N VAL A 39 -1.31 -14.98 8.37
CA VAL A 39 -2.45 -15.38 7.52
C VAL A 39 -3.73 -14.69 7.98
N LEU A 40 -4.35 -13.98 7.03
CA LEU A 40 -5.74 -13.53 7.10
C LEU A 40 -6.58 -14.61 6.39
N PRO A 41 -7.32 -15.46 7.13
CA PRO A 41 -8.01 -16.59 6.53
C PRO A 41 -9.24 -16.19 5.69
N SER A 42 -9.60 -17.07 4.76
CA SER A 42 -10.75 -16.94 3.86
C SER A 42 -12.07 -16.76 4.61
N GLY A 43 -13.00 -16.00 4.00
CA GLY A 43 -14.36 -15.81 4.51
C GLY A 43 -14.52 -14.72 5.56
N TYR A 44 -13.47 -13.94 5.85
CA TYR A 44 -13.48 -12.88 6.84
C TYR A 44 -13.18 -11.51 6.22
N VAL A 45 -13.73 -10.46 6.85
CA VAL A 45 -13.42 -9.06 6.53
C VAL A 45 -12.77 -8.43 7.77
N PHE A 46 -11.49 -8.19 7.70
CA PHE A 46 -10.70 -7.59 8.79
C PHE A 46 -10.69 -6.08 8.64
N TYR A 47 -11.49 -5.38 9.45
CA TYR A 47 -11.50 -3.92 9.51
C TYR A 47 -10.31 -3.47 10.36
N SER A 48 -9.43 -2.62 9.82
CA SER A 48 -8.13 -2.39 10.44
C SER A 48 -7.64 -0.96 10.29
N ASP A 49 -7.11 -0.40 11.36
CA ASP A 49 -6.17 0.72 11.31
C ASP A 49 -4.86 0.26 10.65
N SER A 50 -3.88 1.15 10.58
CA SER A 50 -2.59 0.83 9.94
C SER A 50 -1.91 -0.40 10.50
N ILE A 51 -1.26 -1.13 9.61
CA ILE A 51 -0.38 -2.27 9.92
C ILE A 51 1.05 -1.93 9.55
N ARG A 52 2.00 -2.24 10.44
CA ARG A 52 3.43 -2.15 10.16
C ARG A 52 4.00 -3.52 9.86
N LEU A 53 4.39 -3.76 8.61
CA LEU A 53 5.14 -4.96 8.24
C LEU A 53 6.56 -4.90 8.78
N LYS A 54 7.16 -6.06 8.96
CA LYS A 54 8.50 -6.23 9.52
C LYS A 54 9.33 -7.18 8.66
N LYS A 55 10.63 -7.20 8.93
CA LYS A 55 11.61 -8.02 8.24
C LYS A 55 11.19 -9.49 8.16
N ASN A 56 11.29 -10.08 6.97
CA ASN A 56 10.97 -11.48 6.67
C ASN A 56 9.53 -11.90 6.98
N VAL A 57 8.57 -10.97 7.05
CA VAL A 57 7.15 -11.26 7.27
C VAL A 57 6.39 -11.20 5.96
N ASP A 58 5.70 -12.28 5.63
CA ASP A 58 4.72 -12.35 4.54
C ASP A 58 3.30 -12.15 5.12
N LEU A 59 2.65 -11.05 4.78
CA LEU A 59 1.23 -10.83 5.07
C LEU A 59 0.41 -11.51 3.98
N HIS A 60 -0.15 -12.67 4.30
CA HIS A 60 -0.88 -13.51 3.35
C HIS A 60 -2.39 -13.35 3.50
N ILE A 61 -3.02 -12.76 2.50
CA ILE A 61 -4.46 -12.54 2.45
C ILE A 61 -5.06 -13.64 1.59
N GLN A 62 -5.71 -14.62 2.22
CA GLN A 62 -6.28 -15.75 1.48
C GLN A 62 -7.42 -15.31 0.55
N LYS A 63 -7.63 -16.06 -0.52
CA LYS A 63 -8.77 -15.86 -1.43
C LYS A 63 -10.08 -15.81 -0.67
N GLY A 64 -10.86 -14.73 -0.90
CA GLY A 64 -12.12 -14.50 -0.18
C GLY A 64 -11.95 -13.89 1.21
N ALA A 65 -10.72 -13.53 1.61
CA ALA A 65 -10.47 -12.63 2.74
C ALA A 65 -10.34 -11.19 2.25
N THR A 66 -10.76 -10.24 3.07
CA THR A 66 -10.56 -8.82 2.84
C THR A 66 -9.94 -8.17 4.07
N ILE A 67 -8.88 -7.38 3.88
CA ILE A 67 -8.47 -6.40 4.87
C ILE A 67 -8.97 -5.04 4.42
N LYS A 68 -9.81 -4.40 5.25
CA LYS A 68 -10.45 -3.11 4.96
C LYS A 68 -9.95 -2.03 5.89
N ALA A 69 -9.49 -0.93 5.31
CA ALA A 69 -9.00 0.22 6.06
C ALA A 69 -10.12 0.93 6.83
N THR A 70 -9.84 1.36 8.07
CA THR A 70 -10.79 2.18 8.83
C THR A 70 -10.88 3.59 8.25
N SER A 71 -11.98 4.29 8.52
CA SER A 71 -12.12 5.72 8.20
C SER A 71 -11.52 6.64 9.28
N ASN A 72 -11.01 6.08 10.39
CA ASN A 72 -10.43 6.84 11.49
C ASN A 72 -8.96 7.15 11.21
N ILE A 73 -8.68 8.37 10.76
CA ILE A 73 -7.32 8.79 10.39
C ILE A 73 -6.33 8.77 11.55
N ASP A 74 -6.80 8.88 12.79
CA ASP A 74 -5.94 8.85 13.97
C ASP A 74 -5.29 7.47 14.20
N GLY A 75 -5.88 6.41 13.62
CA GLY A 75 -5.31 5.07 13.62
C GLY A 75 -4.24 4.82 12.55
N TYR A 76 -3.92 5.84 11.72
CA TYR A 76 -2.97 5.69 10.65
C TYR A 76 -1.53 6.04 11.04
N ILE A 77 -0.60 5.23 10.53
CA ILE A 77 0.84 5.50 10.69
C ILE A 77 1.22 6.77 9.93
N ARG A 78 1.99 7.61 10.59
CA ARG A 78 2.55 8.84 10.03
C ARG A 78 4.07 8.69 9.90
N PRO A 79 4.59 8.26 8.74
CA PRO A 79 6.03 8.07 8.54
C PRO A 79 6.81 9.38 8.72
N ASN A 80 6.23 10.46 8.23
CA ASN A 80 6.83 11.79 8.29
C ASN A 80 6.17 12.65 9.37
N LYS A 81 6.72 12.61 10.60
CA LYS A 81 6.26 13.45 11.71
C LYS A 81 6.59 14.93 11.56
N LEU A 82 7.42 15.30 10.57
CA LEU A 82 7.90 16.68 10.36
C LEU A 82 6.93 17.53 9.54
N ILE A 83 5.91 16.94 8.91
CA ILE A 83 4.88 17.70 8.21
C ILE A 83 3.87 18.20 9.26
N ASN A 84 4.20 19.31 9.90
CA ASN A 84 3.31 20.00 10.85
C ASN A 84 2.32 20.95 10.16
N ASP A 85 2.40 21.12 8.84
CA ASP A 85 1.43 21.93 8.10
C ASP A 85 0.16 21.11 7.85
N PRO A 86 -0.98 21.49 8.43
CA PRO A 86 -2.25 20.81 8.21
C PRO A 86 -2.64 20.69 6.74
N LYS A 87 -2.32 21.72 5.92
CA LYS A 87 -2.64 21.70 4.49
C LYS A 87 -1.82 20.69 3.72
N THR A 88 -0.53 20.59 4.03
CA THR A 88 0.37 19.61 3.39
C THR A 88 0.11 18.18 3.92
N ALA A 89 -0.29 18.06 5.18
CA ALA A 89 -0.68 16.77 5.76
C ALA A 89 -1.98 16.21 5.13
N LEU A 90 -2.88 17.09 4.69
CA LEU A 90 -4.18 16.71 4.15
C LEU A 90 -4.12 16.09 2.74
N ILE A 91 -3.16 16.48 1.92
CA ILE A 91 -3.12 16.10 0.50
C ILE A 91 -2.17 14.92 0.22
N GLY A 92 -1.46 14.37 1.22
CA GLY A 92 -0.21 13.68 0.91
C GLY A 92 0.73 14.69 0.22
N ASN A 93 2.02 14.55 0.28
CA ASN A 93 2.85 15.53 -0.41
C ASN A 93 3.43 14.92 -1.71
N PRO A 94 2.74 15.04 -2.86
CA PRO A 94 3.24 14.48 -4.12
C PRO A 94 4.59 15.09 -4.52
N VAL A 95 4.90 16.29 -4.04
CA VAL A 95 6.19 16.96 -4.33
C VAL A 95 7.34 16.35 -3.54
N THR A 96 7.10 15.92 -2.30
CA THR A 96 8.17 15.33 -1.48
C THR A 96 8.26 13.82 -1.63
N GLY A 97 7.23 13.15 -2.11
CA GLY A 97 7.17 11.67 -2.19
C GLY A 97 7.03 10.98 -0.83
N LYS A 98 6.99 11.74 0.29
CA LYS A 98 6.82 11.15 1.62
C LYS A 98 5.35 11.25 2.05
N PRO A 99 4.66 10.12 2.30
CA PRO A 99 3.26 10.13 2.66
C PRO A 99 3.04 10.68 4.07
N SER A 100 1.91 11.39 4.25
CA SER A 100 1.49 11.88 5.57
C SER A 100 0.85 10.79 6.42
N PHE A 101 0.09 9.91 5.78
CA PHE A 101 -0.62 8.78 6.39
C PHE A 101 -0.48 7.56 5.52
N VAL A 102 -0.33 6.39 6.12
CA VAL A 102 -0.15 5.12 5.41
C VAL A 102 -1.00 4.04 6.05
N PHE A 103 -1.65 3.23 5.24
CA PHE A 103 -2.42 2.08 5.73
C PHE A 103 -1.51 0.87 6.01
N ILE A 104 -0.73 0.41 5.05
CA ILE A 104 0.25 -0.68 5.26
C ILE A 104 1.65 -0.10 5.07
N TYR A 105 2.43 -0.09 6.13
CA TYR A 105 3.75 0.54 6.16
C TYR A 105 4.85 -0.47 6.45
N ALA A 106 5.97 -0.33 5.76
CA ALA A 106 7.22 -1.02 6.10
C ALA A 106 8.39 -0.04 6.03
N TYR A 107 9.33 -0.17 6.94
CA TYR A 107 10.57 0.59 6.98
C TYR A 107 11.71 -0.31 7.46
N GLU A 108 12.80 -0.35 6.69
CA GLU A 108 13.94 -1.25 6.96
C GLU A 108 13.48 -2.71 7.21
N ALA A 109 12.53 -3.16 6.39
CA ALA A 109 11.87 -4.45 6.51
C ALA A 109 12.26 -5.43 5.38
N ASP A 110 13.56 -5.64 5.19
CA ASP A 110 14.07 -6.55 4.16
C ASP A 110 13.34 -7.90 4.17
N GLY A 111 13.05 -8.42 2.98
CA GLY A 111 12.36 -9.69 2.80
C GLY A 111 10.89 -9.67 3.20
N CYS A 112 10.30 -8.51 3.48
CA CYS A 112 8.86 -8.44 3.71
C CYS A 112 8.07 -8.66 2.41
N SER A 113 6.87 -9.17 2.55
CA SER A 113 5.99 -9.40 1.40
C SER A 113 4.51 -9.28 1.75
N ILE A 114 3.70 -9.06 0.70
CA ILE A 114 2.24 -9.23 0.74
C ILE A 114 1.89 -10.22 -0.35
N SER A 115 1.10 -11.24 -0.02
CA SER A 115 0.76 -12.31 -0.96
C SER A 115 -0.67 -12.81 -0.80
N GLY A 116 -1.09 -13.66 -1.73
CA GLY A 116 -2.40 -14.35 -1.69
C GLY A 116 -3.44 -13.68 -2.58
N GLU A 117 -4.54 -14.39 -2.84
CA GLU A 117 -5.60 -13.98 -3.77
C GLU A 117 -6.73 -13.20 -3.07
N GLY A 118 -6.48 -12.62 -1.89
CA GLY A 118 -7.44 -11.81 -1.16
C GLY A 118 -7.48 -10.35 -1.62
N THR A 119 -8.20 -9.53 -0.86
CA THR A 119 -8.45 -8.12 -1.20
C THR A 119 -7.95 -7.19 -0.11
N ILE A 120 -7.30 -6.10 -0.54
CA ILE A 120 -7.03 -4.90 0.26
C ILE A 120 -8.04 -3.86 -0.17
N ASP A 121 -9.04 -3.56 0.68
CA ASP A 121 -10.01 -2.48 0.48
C ASP A 121 -9.49 -1.23 1.23
N ALA A 122 -8.99 -0.27 0.47
CA ALA A 122 -8.41 0.93 1.06
C ALA A 122 -9.46 1.95 1.55
N ASN A 123 -10.76 1.66 1.31
CA ASN A 123 -11.88 2.47 1.79
C ASN A 123 -11.77 3.94 1.39
N GLY A 124 -11.31 4.21 0.18
CA GLY A 124 -10.96 5.54 -0.32
C GLY A 124 -12.12 6.51 -0.28
N HIS A 125 -13.34 6.02 -0.53
CA HIS A 125 -14.56 6.83 -0.48
C HIS A 125 -14.78 7.50 0.89
N ALA A 126 -14.25 6.94 1.99
CA ALA A 126 -14.31 7.56 3.30
C ALA A 126 -13.41 8.80 3.45
N PHE A 127 -12.43 8.97 2.52
CA PHE A 127 -11.45 10.06 2.53
C PHE A 127 -11.63 11.06 1.40
N VAL A 128 -12.64 10.88 0.55
CA VAL A 128 -12.94 11.71 -0.61
C VAL A 128 -14.24 12.47 -0.38
N ALA A 129 -14.14 13.77 -0.05
CA ALA A 129 -15.31 14.58 0.29
C ALA A 129 -16.20 14.86 -0.91
N ARG A 130 -15.61 15.09 -2.09
CA ARG A 130 -16.31 15.42 -3.32
C ARG A 130 -15.50 14.98 -4.53
N LYS A 131 -16.19 14.39 -5.51
CA LYS A 131 -15.64 14.08 -6.83
C LYS A 131 -16.13 15.13 -7.83
N ASP A 132 -15.23 15.59 -8.67
CA ASP A 132 -15.57 16.38 -9.85
C ASP A 132 -14.76 15.80 -11.01
N GLN A 133 -15.35 15.65 -12.13
CA GLN A 133 -14.99 14.94 -13.38
C GLN A 133 -13.63 14.16 -13.44
N TYR A 134 -12.54 14.71 -12.91
CA TYR A 134 -11.20 14.08 -12.84
C TYR A 134 -10.43 14.47 -11.57
N TYR A 135 -11.05 15.23 -10.67
CA TYR A 135 -10.37 15.78 -9.51
C TYR A 135 -11.25 15.67 -8.28
N VAL A 136 -10.62 15.42 -7.18
CA VAL A 136 -11.24 15.63 -5.88
C VAL A 136 -11.22 17.14 -5.64
N THR A 137 -12.38 17.77 -5.69
CA THR A 137 -12.55 19.19 -5.38
C THR A 137 -13.19 19.37 -4.01
N GLY A 138 -12.83 20.45 -3.31
CA GLY A 138 -13.37 20.78 -2.01
C GLY A 138 -12.39 20.59 -0.87
N ASP A 139 -12.91 20.53 0.36
CA ASP A 139 -12.08 20.35 1.55
C ASP A 139 -11.43 18.96 1.50
N PHE A 140 -10.11 18.97 1.40
CA PHE A 140 -9.34 17.74 1.39
C PHE A 140 -9.32 17.15 2.78
N TYR A 141 -9.86 15.94 2.91
CA TYR A 141 -9.52 15.07 4.03
C TYR A 141 -8.12 14.50 3.84
N PRO A 142 -7.43 14.13 4.92
CA PRO A 142 -6.21 13.36 4.80
C PRO A 142 -6.47 12.11 3.96
N ARG A 143 -5.72 11.95 2.88
CA ARG A 143 -5.80 10.80 1.97
C ARG A 143 -4.61 9.88 2.20
N PRO A 144 -4.77 8.72 2.85
CA PRO A 144 -3.66 7.81 3.09
C PRO A 144 -3.11 7.19 1.81
N THR A 145 -1.78 7.05 1.71
CA THR A 145 -1.16 6.09 0.80
C THR A 145 -1.51 4.68 1.27
N VAL A 146 -1.89 3.79 0.34
CA VAL A 146 -2.37 2.46 0.74
C VAL A 146 -1.21 1.60 1.24
N MET A 147 -0.15 1.48 0.46
CA MET A 147 1.06 0.71 0.83
C MET A 147 2.30 1.57 0.59
N TYR A 148 3.05 1.85 1.63
CA TYR A 148 4.34 2.53 1.55
C TYR A 148 5.43 1.67 2.17
N VAL A 149 6.39 1.27 1.34
CA VAL A 149 7.52 0.44 1.77
C VAL A 149 8.80 1.22 1.51
N GLU A 150 9.50 1.56 2.58
CA GLU A 150 10.64 2.46 2.53
C GLU A 150 11.92 1.73 2.97
N LYS A 151 13.02 1.92 2.22
CA LYS A 151 14.36 1.46 2.56
C LYS A 151 14.39 -0.04 2.90
N SER A 152 13.78 -0.86 2.04
CA SER A 152 13.61 -2.31 2.25
C SER A 152 13.99 -3.08 0.99
N ASN A 153 14.81 -4.11 1.13
CA ASN A 153 15.32 -4.88 0.00
C ASN A 153 14.70 -6.28 -0.06
N HIS A 154 14.74 -6.90 -1.25
CA HIS A 154 14.21 -8.25 -1.50
C HIS A 154 12.72 -8.38 -1.13
N ILE A 155 11.92 -7.39 -1.53
CA ILE A 155 10.49 -7.31 -1.21
C ILE A 155 9.62 -7.84 -2.34
N SER A 156 8.43 -8.36 -2.00
CA SER A 156 7.52 -8.83 -3.05
C SER A 156 6.03 -8.62 -2.74
N PHE A 157 5.27 -8.35 -3.80
CA PHE A 157 3.83 -8.12 -3.80
C PHE A 157 3.20 -9.04 -4.84
N ARG A 158 2.35 -10.01 -4.45
CA ARG A 158 1.87 -11.05 -5.38
C ARG A 158 0.41 -11.41 -5.22
N ASP A 159 -0.27 -11.52 -6.36
CA ASP A 159 -1.57 -12.18 -6.57
C ASP A 159 -2.80 -11.47 -5.95
N PHE A 160 -2.66 -10.52 -5.05
CA PHE A 160 -3.78 -9.85 -4.39
C PHE A 160 -4.42 -8.76 -5.25
N THR A 161 -5.63 -8.36 -4.83
CA THR A 161 -6.36 -7.23 -5.40
C THR A 161 -6.38 -6.06 -4.43
N VAL A 162 -6.16 -4.84 -4.94
CA VAL A 162 -6.39 -3.59 -4.19
C VAL A 162 -7.57 -2.87 -4.81
N VAL A 163 -8.46 -2.33 -3.99
CA VAL A 163 -9.60 -1.55 -4.43
C VAL A 163 -9.71 -0.24 -3.66
N ASP A 164 -10.33 0.76 -4.28
CA ASP A 164 -10.78 2.01 -3.64
C ASP A 164 -9.66 2.77 -2.92
N ALA A 165 -8.54 3.01 -3.60
CA ALA A 165 -7.45 3.80 -3.03
C ALA A 165 -7.80 5.29 -2.99
N PRO A 166 -7.62 5.96 -1.85
CA PRO A 166 -7.85 7.41 -1.74
C PRO A 166 -6.71 8.26 -2.31
N PHE A 167 -5.53 7.67 -2.48
CA PHE A 167 -4.29 8.30 -2.94
C PHE A 167 -3.38 7.21 -3.55
N TRP A 168 -2.07 7.43 -3.71
CA TRP A 168 -1.10 6.48 -4.25
C TRP A 168 -1.26 5.09 -3.64
N THR A 169 -1.31 4.07 -4.51
CA THR A 169 -1.68 2.73 -4.07
C THR A 169 -0.48 1.92 -3.57
N LEU A 170 0.53 1.67 -4.41
CA LEU A 170 1.73 0.92 -4.04
C LEU A 170 2.97 1.77 -4.30
N HIS A 171 3.60 2.22 -3.24
CA HIS A 171 4.72 3.14 -3.28
C HIS A 171 5.95 2.57 -2.54
N PRO A 172 6.77 1.74 -3.19
CA PRO A 172 8.10 1.41 -2.70
C PRO A 172 9.05 2.61 -2.90
N ALA A 173 9.83 2.95 -1.88
CA ALA A 173 10.77 4.07 -1.90
C ALA A 173 12.14 3.66 -1.38
N GLY A 174 13.21 3.89 -2.15
CA GLY A 174 14.57 3.51 -1.79
C GLY A 174 14.73 2.01 -1.57
N CYS A 175 14.07 1.20 -2.39
CA CYS A 175 14.08 -0.27 -2.29
C CYS A 175 14.90 -0.89 -3.43
N ASP A 176 15.55 -2.01 -3.15
CA ASP A 176 16.29 -2.80 -4.13
C ASP A 176 15.75 -4.23 -4.21
N ASP A 177 15.78 -4.84 -5.41
CA ASP A 177 15.21 -6.16 -5.72
C ASP A 177 13.71 -6.24 -5.30
N VAL A 178 12.89 -5.52 -6.05
CA VAL A 178 11.44 -5.42 -5.85
C VAL A 178 10.71 -6.28 -6.89
N LEU A 179 9.87 -7.21 -6.45
CA LEU A 179 9.00 -7.99 -7.32
C LEU A 179 7.53 -7.62 -7.09
N ILE A 180 6.87 -7.18 -8.15
CA ILE A 180 5.42 -6.92 -8.19
C ILE A 180 4.83 -7.82 -9.28
N ASP A 181 4.12 -8.87 -8.89
CA ASP A 181 3.69 -9.94 -9.78
C ASP A 181 2.19 -10.22 -9.67
N LYS A 182 1.47 -10.10 -10.76
CA LYS A 182 0.05 -10.43 -10.92
C LYS A 182 -0.89 -9.76 -9.91
N ILE A 183 -0.52 -8.60 -9.39
CA ILE A 183 -1.45 -7.83 -8.56
C ILE A 183 -2.49 -7.14 -9.44
N ARG A 184 -3.66 -6.90 -8.84
CA ARG A 184 -4.73 -6.14 -9.48
C ARG A 184 -4.98 -4.89 -8.65
N ILE A 185 -4.95 -3.73 -9.28
CA ILE A 185 -5.32 -2.44 -8.69
C ILE A 185 -6.54 -1.94 -9.45
N LEU A 186 -7.66 -1.78 -8.75
CA LEU A 186 -8.94 -1.40 -9.31
C LEU A 186 -9.47 -0.18 -8.56
N ASN A 187 -8.87 0.97 -8.85
CA ASN A 187 -9.26 2.24 -8.27
C ASN A 187 -10.35 2.92 -9.09
N ASP A 188 -11.07 3.83 -8.47
CA ASP A 188 -12.06 4.67 -9.13
C ASP A 188 -11.35 5.65 -10.10
N LEU A 189 -11.86 5.77 -11.32
CA LEU A 189 -11.30 6.63 -12.36
C LEU A 189 -11.53 8.13 -12.13
N ASP A 190 -12.29 8.50 -11.09
CA ASP A 190 -12.60 9.90 -10.74
C ASP A 190 -11.80 10.40 -9.52
N VAL A 191 -11.00 9.54 -8.87
CA VAL A 191 -10.23 9.91 -7.68
C VAL A 191 -8.82 10.35 -8.08
N ALA A 192 -8.57 11.66 -8.07
CA ALA A 192 -7.25 12.23 -8.39
C ALA A 192 -6.12 11.64 -7.54
N ASN A 193 -4.95 11.46 -8.16
CA ASN A 193 -3.75 10.90 -7.53
C ASN A 193 -3.95 9.48 -6.96
N SER A 194 -4.83 8.70 -7.56
CA SER A 194 -4.98 7.28 -7.22
C SER A 194 -4.03 6.40 -8.04
N ASP A 195 -2.78 6.87 -8.21
CA ASP A 195 -1.72 6.18 -8.94
C ASP A 195 -1.64 4.71 -8.52
N GLY A 196 -1.27 3.85 -9.46
CA GLY A 196 -1.20 2.42 -9.24
C GLY A 196 0.06 1.97 -8.54
N ILE A 197 1.20 2.05 -9.24
CA ILE A 197 2.49 1.54 -8.77
C ILE A 197 3.56 2.60 -8.99
N ASP A 198 4.17 3.06 -7.91
CA ASP A 198 5.09 4.19 -7.87
C ASP A 198 6.47 3.81 -7.32
N PRO A 199 7.33 3.10 -8.08
CA PRO A 199 8.72 2.91 -7.64
C PRO A 199 9.41 4.26 -7.55
N ASP A 200 9.89 4.63 -6.36
CA ASP A 200 10.50 5.91 -6.08
C ASP A 200 11.95 5.71 -5.61
N HIS A 201 12.92 6.15 -6.41
CA HIS A 201 14.34 5.88 -6.13
C HIS A 201 14.63 4.39 -5.85
N CYS A 202 13.98 3.49 -6.60
CA CYS A 202 14.17 2.05 -6.49
C CYS A 202 15.07 1.50 -7.58
N SER A 203 15.75 0.39 -7.30
CA SER A 203 16.57 -0.34 -8.28
C SER A 203 16.13 -1.81 -8.39
N ASN A 204 16.43 -2.41 -9.56
CA ASN A 204 16.14 -3.83 -9.85
C ASN A 204 14.66 -4.20 -9.61
N VAL A 205 13.74 -3.42 -10.18
CA VAL A 205 12.28 -3.60 -10.03
C VAL A 205 11.71 -4.40 -11.19
N ARG A 206 10.88 -5.39 -10.87
CA ARG A 206 10.15 -6.20 -11.86
C ARG A 206 8.65 -6.09 -11.58
N ILE A 207 7.90 -5.54 -12.56
CA ILE A 207 6.44 -5.40 -12.53
C ILE A 207 5.87 -6.29 -13.62
N LEU A 208 5.30 -7.42 -13.25
CA LEU A 208 4.99 -8.51 -14.17
C LEU A 208 3.50 -8.89 -14.12
N GLY A 209 2.83 -8.94 -15.26
CA GLY A 209 1.48 -9.46 -15.39
C GLY A 209 0.41 -8.74 -14.56
N CYS A 210 0.65 -7.50 -14.17
CA CYS A 210 -0.26 -6.72 -13.34
C CYS A 210 -1.44 -6.16 -14.14
N HIS A 211 -2.58 -5.98 -13.48
CA HIS A 211 -3.72 -5.25 -14.02
C HIS A 211 -3.98 -4.01 -13.17
N VAL A 212 -3.82 -2.82 -13.77
CA VAL A 212 -3.97 -1.55 -13.06
C VAL A 212 -5.03 -0.68 -13.75
N THR A 213 -6.05 -0.29 -12.97
CA THR A 213 -7.05 0.71 -13.34
C THR A 213 -7.01 1.82 -12.29
N CYS A 214 -6.78 3.07 -12.71
CA CYS A 214 -6.68 4.21 -11.78
C CYS A 214 -6.96 5.55 -12.50
N ALA A 215 -7.24 6.60 -11.74
CA ALA A 215 -7.51 7.93 -12.27
C ALA A 215 -6.25 8.77 -12.54
N ASP A 216 -5.08 8.32 -12.11
CA ASP A 216 -3.80 8.96 -12.39
C ASP A 216 -2.85 7.95 -13.05
N ASP A 217 -1.55 8.04 -12.86
CA ASP A 217 -0.58 7.21 -13.55
C ASP A 217 -0.66 5.73 -13.10
N CYS A 218 -0.81 4.77 -14.03
CA CYS A 218 -0.84 3.35 -13.65
C CYS A 218 0.49 2.87 -13.10
N ILE A 219 1.59 3.24 -13.75
CA ILE A 219 2.96 2.98 -13.27
C ILE A 219 3.74 4.26 -13.46
N CYS A 220 4.28 4.84 -12.37
CA CYS A 220 5.07 6.05 -12.42
C CYS A 220 6.43 5.83 -11.77
N LEU A 221 7.51 5.93 -12.57
CA LEU A 221 8.88 5.87 -12.06
C LEU A 221 9.21 7.21 -11.43
N LYS A 222 9.28 7.24 -10.10
CA LYS A 222 9.42 8.49 -9.36
C LYS A 222 10.87 8.72 -8.91
N ALA A 223 11.27 9.99 -8.90
CA ALA A 223 12.50 10.48 -8.30
C ALA A 223 12.15 11.67 -7.39
N SER A 224 11.40 11.38 -6.35
CA SER A 224 10.82 12.39 -5.48
C SER A 224 11.89 13.08 -4.63
N LYS A 225 11.80 14.41 -4.49
CA LYS A 225 12.79 15.22 -3.77
C LYS A 225 13.05 14.72 -2.33
N GLY A 226 12.01 14.26 -1.63
CA GLY A 226 12.13 13.80 -0.23
C GLY A 226 12.77 12.42 -0.08
N ASN A 227 12.94 11.68 -1.18
CA ASN A 227 13.56 10.36 -1.25
C ASN A 227 14.90 10.37 -2.01
N SER A 228 15.40 11.56 -2.40
CA SER A 228 16.60 11.72 -3.24
C SER A 228 17.88 11.12 -2.63
N GLU A 229 17.93 10.92 -1.33
CA GLU A 229 19.02 10.25 -0.63
C GLU A 229 19.18 8.78 -1.00
N TYR A 230 18.15 8.15 -1.58
CA TYR A 230 18.16 6.72 -1.94
C TYR A 230 18.79 6.44 -3.32
N GLY A 231 19.18 7.47 -4.07
CA GLY A 231 19.86 7.31 -5.35
C GLY A 231 18.91 7.31 -6.55
N PRO A 232 19.31 6.75 -7.70
CA PRO A 232 18.48 6.76 -8.90
C PRO A 232 17.31 5.79 -8.84
N CYS A 233 16.34 5.97 -9.76
CA CYS A 233 15.33 4.96 -10.06
C CYS A 233 15.76 4.25 -11.35
N GLU A 234 16.22 2.99 -11.26
CA GLU A 234 16.91 2.34 -12.39
C GLU A 234 16.69 0.81 -12.44
N ASN A 235 16.99 0.20 -13.59
CA ASN A 235 16.83 -1.24 -13.84
C ASN A 235 15.40 -1.71 -13.60
N ILE A 236 14.44 -1.06 -14.25
CA ILE A 236 13.01 -1.34 -14.13
C ILE A 236 12.53 -2.17 -15.32
N ILE A 237 11.91 -3.31 -15.05
CA ILE A 237 11.25 -4.15 -16.05
C ILE A 237 9.74 -4.09 -15.83
N ILE A 238 8.98 -3.75 -16.88
CA ILE A 238 7.52 -3.79 -16.90
C ILE A 238 7.11 -4.71 -18.04
N ASP A 239 6.45 -5.82 -17.76
CA ASP A 239 6.08 -6.81 -18.77
C ASP A 239 4.71 -7.43 -18.52
N GLY A 240 3.97 -7.71 -19.59
CA GLY A 240 2.69 -8.40 -19.57
C GLY A 240 1.55 -7.68 -18.82
N CYS A 241 1.68 -6.37 -18.55
CA CYS A 241 0.71 -5.60 -17.78
C CYS A 241 -0.46 -5.09 -18.64
N THR A 242 -1.66 -5.03 -18.05
CA THR A 242 -2.83 -4.35 -18.59
C THR A 242 -3.08 -3.06 -17.80
N LEU A 243 -3.05 -1.91 -18.48
CA LEU A 243 -3.07 -0.60 -17.84
C LEU A 243 -4.24 0.25 -18.38
N VAL A 244 -5.09 0.76 -17.48
CA VAL A 244 -6.22 1.64 -17.79
C VAL A 244 -6.12 2.88 -16.90
N SER A 245 -5.98 4.05 -17.52
CA SER A 245 -5.77 5.30 -16.79
C SER A 245 -6.50 6.47 -17.45
N THR A 246 -6.85 7.48 -16.67
CA THR A 246 -7.29 8.80 -17.15
C THR A 246 -6.13 9.79 -17.28
N SER A 247 -4.90 9.40 -16.92
CA SER A 247 -3.65 10.17 -17.05
C SER A 247 -2.65 9.43 -17.94
N ALA A 248 -1.68 8.72 -17.38
CA ALA A 248 -0.68 7.97 -18.12
C ALA A 248 -0.67 6.48 -17.78
N ALA A 249 -0.53 5.62 -18.79
CA ALA A 249 -0.31 4.19 -18.55
C ALA A 249 1.05 3.97 -17.87
N ILE A 250 2.11 4.61 -18.40
CA ILE A 250 3.45 4.62 -17.81
C ILE A 250 3.98 6.04 -17.90
N LYS A 251 4.59 6.51 -16.79
CA LYS A 251 5.23 7.82 -16.69
C LYS A 251 6.65 7.69 -16.17
N ILE A 252 7.57 8.44 -16.76
CA ILE A 252 9.00 8.48 -16.42
C ILE A 252 9.41 9.92 -16.14
#